data_199083488432266bc2ff52bdf99bfb2f
#
_entry.id   199083488432266bc2ff52bdf99bfb2f
#
_cell.length_a   1.000
_cell.length_b   1.000
_cell.length_c   1.000
_cell.angle_alpha   90.00
_cell.angle_beta   90.00
_cell.angle_gamma   90.00
#
_symmetry.space_group_name_H-M   'P 1'
#
loop_
_entity.id
_entity.type
_entity.pdbx_description
1 polymer ?
#
loop_
_entity_poly.entity_id
_entity_poly.type
_entity_poly.pdbx_seq_one_letter_code
_entity_poly.pdbx_strand_id
1 'polypeptide(L)'
;MALSNFRASPLPKPPKEYNPNVFQEAFRIIQLYFNQLDSATPNYASTYLADKYYLGSVTSGPFWTSGTGSPETVVTAPVGSIYSRTDGGASTSLYVKESGTGNTGWVAK
;
A
#
# COMPACT_ATOMS: atom_id res chain seq x y z
N MET A 1 -3.06 -4.24 3.92
CA MET A 1 -2.21 -4.71 2.80
C MET A 1 -1.80 -6.15 3.05
N ALA A 2 -1.88 -6.99 2.04
CA ALA A 2 -1.47 -8.39 2.12
C ALA A 2 -0.22 -8.61 1.26
N LEU A 3 0.76 -9.34 1.81
CA LEU A 3 1.95 -9.78 1.08
C LEU A 3 1.73 -11.26 0.72
N SER A 4 1.41 -11.56 -0.54
CA SER A 4 1.02 -12.90 -0.96
C SER A 4 2.12 -13.95 -0.82
N ASN A 5 3.40 -13.53 -0.84
CA ASN A 5 4.55 -14.41 -0.68
C ASN A 5 5.08 -14.46 0.76
N PHE A 6 4.45 -13.72 1.66
CA PHE A 6 4.83 -13.69 3.07
C PHE A 6 3.95 -14.68 3.84
N ARG A 7 4.59 -15.65 4.45
CA ARG A 7 3.90 -16.63 5.29
C ARG A 7 4.58 -16.68 6.67
N ALA A 8 3.77 -16.52 7.69
CA ALA A 8 4.22 -16.68 9.05
C ALA A 8 4.24 -18.17 9.40
N SER A 9 5.35 -18.68 9.93
CA SER A 9 5.38 -20.00 10.55
C SER A 9 4.56 -19.98 11.84
N PRO A 10 3.83 -21.06 12.15
CA PRO A 10 3.12 -21.12 13.42
C PRO A 10 4.07 -20.97 14.59
N LEU A 11 3.68 -20.18 15.59
CA LEU A 11 4.42 -20.12 16.84
C LEU A 11 4.21 -21.43 17.63
N PRO A 12 5.20 -21.86 18.42
CA PRO A 12 5.04 -23.04 19.25
C PRO A 12 3.94 -22.82 20.27
N LYS A 13 3.23 -23.90 20.63
CA LYS A 13 2.21 -23.84 21.69
C LYS A 13 2.89 -23.57 23.03
N PRO A 14 2.32 -22.70 23.87
CA PRO A 14 2.87 -22.48 25.20
C PRO A 14 2.83 -23.77 26.01
N PRO A 15 3.92 -24.12 26.74
CA PRO A 15 3.94 -25.28 27.62
C PRO A 15 3.09 -25.02 28.86
N LYS A 16 2.67 -26.08 29.52
CA LYS A 16 1.98 -25.97 30.83
C LYS A 16 2.88 -25.38 31.92
N GLU A 17 4.15 -25.64 31.82
CA GLU A 17 5.17 -25.10 32.72
C GLU A 17 6.14 -24.22 31.94
N TYR A 18 6.80 -23.30 32.65
CA TYR A 18 7.79 -22.43 32.04
C TYR A 18 8.95 -23.25 31.47
N ASN A 19 9.23 -23.03 30.18
CA ASN A 19 10.36 -23.65 29.49
C ASN A 19 11.12 -22.58 28.71
N PRO A 20 12.36 -22.24 29.12
CA PRO A 20 13.15 -21.20 28.47
C PRO A 20 13.38 -21.47 26.96
N ASN A 21 13.56 -22.72 26.57
CA ASN A 21 13.82 -23.09 25.18
C ASN A 21 12.64 -22.78 24.30
N VAL A 22 11.39 -22.97 24.77
CA VAL A 22 10.19 -22.65 24.01
C VAL A 22 10.07 -21.15 23.82
N PHE A 23 10.31 -20.35 24.85
CA PHE A 23 10.26 -18.90 24.74
C PHE A 23 11.36 -18.35 23.85
N GLN A 24 12.58 -18.89 23.95
CA GLN A 24 13.67 -18.49 23.04
C GLN A 24 13.34 -18.76 21.60
N GLU A 25 12.74 -19.93 21.30
CA GLU A 25 12.32 -20.27 19.94
C GLU A 25 11.22 -19.34 19.44
N ALA A 26 10.23 -19.01 20.27
CA ALA A 26 9.18 -18.06 19.92
C ALA A 26 9.74 -16.67 19.61
N PHE A 27 10.64 -16.15 20.45
CA PHE A 27 11.29 -14.86 20.22
C PHE A 27 12.15 -14.86 18.97
N ARG A 28 12.88 -15.93 18.70
CA ARG A 28 13.68 -16.08 17.49
C ARG A 28 12.81 -15.99 16.23
N ILE A 29 11.68 -16.70 16.22
CA ILE A 29 10.73 -16.68 15.10
C ILE A 29 10.17 -15.26 14.90
N ILE A 30 9.76 -14.58 15.97
CA ILE A 30 9.24 -13.20 15.89
C ILE A 30 10.32 -12.26 15.34
N GLN A 31 11.55 -12.37 15.82
CA GLN A 31 12.66 -11.54 15.35
C GLN A 31 12.95 -11.75 13.87
N LEU A 32 12.90 -13.00 13.40
CA LEU A 32 13.10 -13.30 11.98
C LEU A 32 12.05 -12.61 11.11
N TYR A 33 10.79 -12.56 11.54
CA TYR A 33 9.75 -11.87 10.80
C TYR A 33 9.93 -10.37 10.80
N PHE A 34 10.27 -9.77 11.92
CA PHE A 34 10.56 -8.34 11.97
C PHE A 34 11.76 -7.97 11.10
N ASN A 35 12.82 -8.78 11.12
CA ASN A 35 13.99 -8.57 10.26
C ASN A 35 13.63 -8.67 8.78
N GLN A 36 12.73 -9.59 8.42
CA GLN A 36 12.27 -9.73 7.04
C GLN A 36 11.47 -8.51 6.58
N LEU A 37 10.58 -7.98 7.45
CA LEU A 37 9.81 -6.77 7.14
C LEU A 37 10.66 -5.51 7.09
N ASP A 38 11.71 -5.46 7.90
CA ASP A 38 12.63 -4.32 8.02
C ASP A 38 13.83 -4.45 7.07
N SER A 39 13.86 -5.46 6.24
CA SER A 39 14.96 -5.71 5.30
C SER A 39 15.01 -4.62 4.23
N ALA A 40 16.24 -4.25 3.85
CA ALA A 40 16.47 -3.37 2.70
C ALA A 40 16.18 -4.04 1.35
N THR A 41 16.03 -5.36 1.33
CA THR A 41 15.63 -6.08 0.12
C THR A 41 14.15 -5.86 -0.18
N PRO A 42 13.76 -5.78 -1.47
CA PRO A 42 12.35 -5.60 -1.82
C PRO A 42 11.48 -6.75 -1.30
N ASN A 43 10.30 -6.40 -0.79
CA ASN A 43 9.27 -7.39 -0.46
C ASN A 43 8.51 -7.75 -1.74
N TYR A 44 8.51 -9.01 -2.09
CA TYR A 44 7.81 -9.49 -3.28
C TYR A 44 6.38 -9.88 -2.93
N ALA A 45 5.45 -9.42 -3.75
CA ALA A 45 4.05 -9.80 -3.65
C ALA A 45 3.46 -9.98 -5.05
N SER A 46 2.57 -10.95 -5.21
CA SER A 46 1.85 -11.13 -6.47
C SER A 46 0.70 -10.13 -6.63
N THR A 47 0.22 -9.55 -5.53
CA THR A 47 -0.89 -8.60 -5.53
C THR A 47 -0.70 -7.56 -4.45
N TYR A 48 -0.85 -6.28 -4.83
CA TYR A 48 -0.93 -5.17 -3.88
C TYR A 48 -2.35 -4.61 -3.93
N LEU A 49 -2.96 -4.46 -2.76
CA LEU A 49 -4.27 -3.84 -2.61
C LEU A 49 -4.15 -2.61 -1.73
N ALA A 50 -4.48 -1.45 -2.27
CA ALA A 50 -4.46 -0.18 -1.54
C ALA A 50 -5.45 0.80 -2.17
N ASP A 51 -6.10 1.63 -1.34
CA ASP A 51 -6.95 2.70 -1.82
C ASP A 51 -6.14 3.80 -2.50
N LYS A 52 -4.96 4.06 -2.00
CA LYS A 52 -4.04 5.07 -2.54
C LYS A 52 -2.60 4.62 -2.42
N TYR A 53 -1.84 4.87 -3.46
CA TYR A 53 -0.39 4.79 -3.43
C TYR A 53 0.19 6.19 -3.35
N TYR A 54 0.85 6.51 -2.25
CA TYR A 54 1.51 7.80 -2.07
C TYR A 54 2.94 7.75 -2.58
N LEU A 55 3.35 8.81 -3.27
CA LEU A 55 4.69 8.95 -3.81
C LEU A 55 5.47 9.98 -2.98
N GLY A 56 6.48 9.52 -2.26
CA GLY A 56 7.37 10.36 -1.47
C GLY A 56 6.86 10.68 -0.08
N SER A 57 5.58 11.02 0.10
CA SER A 57 5.03 11.37 1.41
C SER A 57 3.57 10.97 1.51
N VAL A 58 3.19 10.34 2.62
CA VAL A 58 1.79 9.96 2.89
C VAL A 58 0.91 11.14 3.30
N THR A 59 1.50 12.30 3.60
CA THR A 59 0.75 13.47 4.07
C THR A 59 0.66 14.59 3.03
N SER A 60 1.60 14.68 2.10
CA SER A 60 1.68 15.78 1.15
C SER A 60 2.09 15.37 -0.26
N GLY A 61 2.50 14.13 -0.45
CA GLY A 61 2.94 13.64 -1.76
C GLY A 61 1.79 13.34 -2.71
N PRO A 62 2.05 13.35 -4.02
CA PRO A 62 1.07 12.90 -4.99
C PRO A 62 0.77 11.42 -4.80
N PHE A 63 -0.37 10.99 -5.30
CA PHE A 63 -0.80 9.60 -5.14
C PHE A 63 -1.48 9.08 -6.40
N TRP A 64 -1.60 7.77 -6.47
CA TRP A 64 -2.39 7.07 -7.48
C TRP A 64 -3.61 6.47 -6.81
N THR A 65 -4.79 6.76 -7.31
CA THR A 65 -6.05 6.20 -6.82
C THR A 65 -6.99 5.86 -7.98
N SER A 66 -8.13 5.26 -7.68
CA SER A 66 -9.11 4.89 -8.69
C SER A 66 -10.53 5.14 -8.19
N GLY A 67 -11.47 5.19 -9.12
CA GLY A 67 -12.88 5.33 -8.80
C GLY A 67 -13.74 5.43 -10.05
N THR A 68 -15.03 5.68 -9.85
CA THR A 68 -15.99 5.89 -10.94
C THR A 68 -16.19 7.37 -11.20
N GLY A 69 -16.46 7.73 -12.47
CA GLY A 69 -16.65 9.12 -12.86
C GLY A 69 -15.36 9.92 -12.93
N SER A 70 -15.48 11.16 -13.37
CA SER A 70 -14.35 12.09 -13.44
C SER A 70 -13.90 12.49 -12.04
N PRO A 71 -12.58 12.61 -11.78
CA PRO A 71 -12.09 13.12 -10.50
C PRO A 71 -12.24 14.65 -10.38
N GLU A 72 -12.48 15.35 -11.47
CA GLU A 72 -12.62 16.82 -11.48
C GLU A 72 -13.78 17.24 -10.59
N THR A 73 -13.54 18.17 -9.70
CA THR A 73 -14.44 18.68 -8.66
C THR A 73 -14.79 17.68 -7.56
N VAL A 74 -14.21 16.47 -7.57
CA VAL A 74 -14.51 15.41 -6.60
C VAL A 74 -13.30 15.05 -5.76
N VAL A 75 -12.13 14.86 -6.39
CA VAL A 75 -10.93 14.32 -5.72
C VAL A 75 -9.92 15.43 -5.50
N THR A 76 -9.67 15.73 -4.24
CA THR A 76 -8.61 16.67 -3.84
C THR A 76 -7.25 15.97 -3.90
N ALA A 77 -6.29 16.57 -4.59
CA ALA A 77 -4.97 15.98 -4.74
C ALA A 77 -3.92 17.04 -5.09
N PRO A 78 -2.65 16.80 -4.73
CA PRO A 78 -1.55 17.63 -5.23
C PRO A 78 -1.24 17.32 -6.69
N VAL A 79 -0.52 18.24 -7.34
CA VAL A 79 -0.05 18.06 -8.71
C VAL A 79 0.82 16.80 -8.82
N GLY A 80 0.66 16.07 -9.90
CA GLY A 80 1.37 14.80 -10.13
C GLY A 80 0.59 13.57 -9.71
N SER A 81 -0.57 13.74 -9.08
CA SER A 81 -1.44 12.61 -8.74
C SER A 81 -2.09 12.02 -10.00
N ILE A 82 -2.36 10.73 -9.95
CA ILE A 82 -2.96 9.96 -11.04
C ILE A 82 -4.27 9.34 -10.57
N TYR A 83 -5.28 9.39 -11.43
CA TYR A 83 -6.58 8.79 -11.16
C TYR A 83 -6.96 7.84 -12.30
N SER A 84 -7.23 6.59 -11.95
CA SER A 84 -7.71 5.57 -12.88
C SER A 84 -9.23 5.49 -12.76
N ARG A 85 -9.92 5.93 -13.82
CA ARG A 85 -11.37 5.89 -13.87
C ARG A 85 -11.85 4.52 -14.34
N THR A 86 -12.62 3.83 -13.49
CA THR A 86 -13.03 2.44 -13.75
C THR A 86 -14.14 2.32 -14.80
N ASP A 87 -14.93 3.37 -14.99
CA ASP A 87 -16.00 3.44 -15.97
C ASP A 87 -15.67 4.35 -17.17
N GLY A 88 -14.38 4.65 -17.38
CA GLY A 88 -13.93 5.46 -18.51
C GLY A 88 -13.83 4.68 -19.81
N GLY A 89 -13.59 5.42 -20.89
CA GLY A 89 -13.33 4.89 -22.21
C GLY A 89 -12.07 5.48 -22.82
N ALA A 90 -12.03 5.57 -24.12
CA ALA A 90 -10.91 6.20 -24.83
C ALA A 90 -10.74 7.65 -24.38
N SER A 91 -9.52 8.01 -23.98
CA SER A 91 -9.15 9.35 -23.50
C SER A 91 -9.87 9.80 -22.21
N THR A 92 -10.54 8.89 -21.51
CA THR A 92 -11.23 9.20 -20.24
C THR A 92 -11.01 8.15 -19.16
N SER A 93 -10.06 7.25 -19.36
CA SER A 93 -9.72 6.20 -18.38
C SER A 93 -8.64 6.65 -17.39
N LEU A 94 -7.81 7.61 -17.78
CA LEU A 94 -6.69 8.08 -16.98
C LEU A 94 -6.74 9.59 -16.86
N TYR A 95 -6.55 10.09 -15.65
CA TYR A 95 -6.46 11.53 -15.37
C TYR A 95 -5.18 11.83 -14.61
N VAL A 96 -4.60 12.98 -14.90
CA VAL A 96 -3.42 13.49 -14.20
C VAL A 96 -3.77 14.85 -13.59
N LYS A 97 -3.39 15.05 -12.33
CA LYS A 97 -3.55 16.36 -11.66
C LYS A 97 -2.42 17.27 -12.15
N GLU A 98 -2.75 18.25 -12.97
CA GLU A 98 -1.77 19.12 -13.61
C GLU A 98 -1.68 20.51 -12.96
N SER A 99 -2.67 20.90 -12.16
CA SER A 99 -2.65 22.20 -11.51
C SER A 99 -3.44 22.20 -10.19
N GLY A 100 -3.08 23.13 -9.31
CA GLY A 100 -3.77 23.37 -8.05
C GLY A 100 -3.53 22.31 -6.99
N THR A 101 -4.03 22.55 -5.79
CA THR A 101 -3.95 21.65 -4.66
C THR A 101 -5.32 21.16 -4.17
N GLY A 102 -6.37 21.65 -4.80
CA GLY A 102 -7.76 21.29 -4.48
C GLY A 102 -8.27 20.11 -5.34
N ASN A 103 -9.56 20.16 -5.62
CA ASN A 103 -10.25 19.10 -6.37
C ASN A 103 -10.44 19.43 -7.87
N THR A 104 -9.81 20.48 -8.37
CA THR A 104 -9.84 20.87 -9.79
C THR A 104 -8.45 20.79 -10.40
N GLY A 105 -8.37 20.81 -11.72
CA GLY A 105 -7.09 20.72 -12.42
C GLY A 105 -6.73 19.31 -12.86
N TRP A 106 -7.66 18.40 -12.87
CA TRP A 106 -7.52 17.07 -13.42
C TRP A 106 -7.70 17.11 -14.94
N VAL A 107 -6.79 16.46 -15.64
CA VAL A 107 -6.80 16.43 -17.13
C VAL A 107 -6.84 14.98 -17.58
N ALA A 108 -7.81 14.66 -18.43
CA ALA A 108 -7.93 13.33 -19.02
C ALA A 108 -6.81 13.09 -20.04
N LYS A 109 -6.31 11.85 -20.05
CA LYS A 109 -5.23 11.41 -20.95
C LYS A 109 -5.64 10.24 -21.82
#